data_482bcf35d44fe8a38bf0ffcef5d5a12b
#
_entry.id   482bcf35d44fe8a38bf0ffcef5d5a12b
#
_cell.length_a   1.000
_cell.length_b   1.000
_cell.length_c   1.000
_cell.angle_alpha   90.00
_cell.angle_beta   90.00
_cell.angle_gamma   90.00
#
_symmetry.space_group_name_H-M   'P 1'
#
loop_
_entity.id
_entity.type
_entity.pdbx_description
1 polymer ?
#
loop_
_entity_poly.entity_id
_entity_poly.type
_entity_poly.pdbx_seq_one_letter_code
_entity_poly.pdbx_strand_id
1 'polypeptide(L)'
;MYTQTQQVQRIQSIQNTLRASIYHGKKRVESILGSRVCFRRLSYGEREKTLEDCAGWENYESGRLWGGSDQHFAFRAQFEIPKEYEAKEVVLQVSTGATDIWNTDNPQFIIYINGRECCAMDMNHNEVTLTENAIPGMCFDI
;
A
#
# COMPACT_ATOMS: atom_id res chain seq x y z
N MET A 1 14.12 29.35 30.22
CA MET A 1 13.69 27.94 30.28
C MET A 1 12.36 27.84 29.55
N TYR A 2 12.19 26.94 28.57
CA TYR A 2 10.91 26.78 27.83
C TYR A 2 9.86 26.13 28.73
N THR A 3 8.62 26.61 28.64
CA THR A 3 7.49 25.93 29.28
C THR A 3 7.23 24.56 28.61
N GLN A 4 6.57 23.65 29.32
CA GLN A 4 6.22 22.33 28.78
C GLN A 4 5.43 22.44 27.46
N THR A 5 4.50 23.39 27.35
CA THR A 5 3.73 23.65 26.14
C THR A 5 4.64 24.08 24.97
N GLN A 6 5.60 24.96 25.22
CA GLN A 6 6.56 25.42 24.20
C GLN A 6 7.47 24.28 23.74
N GLN A 7 7.85 23.38 24.65
CA GLN A 7 8.64 22.20 24.29
C GLN A 7 7.85 21.23 23.37
N VAL A 8 6.58 20.97 23.69
CA VAL A 8 5.70 20.14 22.86
C VAL A 8 5.51 20.76 21.48
N GLN A 9 5.21 22.05 21.39
CA GLN A 9 5.06 22.76 20.11
C GLN A 9 6.34 22.69 19.27
N ARG A 10 7.51 22.81 19.89
CA ARG A 10 8.80 22.70 19.19
C ARG A 10 9.04 21.29 18.66
N ILE A 11 8.73 20.25 19.44
CA ILE A 11 8.83 18.85 18.98
C ILE A 11 7.90 18.62 17.79
N GLN A 12 6.65 19.06 17.85
CA GLN A 12 5.70 18.95 16.76
C GLN A 12 6.18 19.68 15.50
N SER A 13 6.74 20.89 15.64
CA SER A 13 7.31 21.64 14.52
C SER A 13 8.48 20.90 13.87
N ILE A 14 9.37 20.32 14.66
CA ILE A 14 10.51 19.52 14.16
C ILE A 14 9.99 18.29 13.44
N GLN A 15 9.03 17.56 14.01
CA GLN A 15 8.43 16.39 13.37
C GLN A 15 7.78 16.74 12.02
N ASN A 16 7.03 17.85 11.97
CA ASN A 16 6.40 18.31 10.73
C ASN A 16 7.44 18.70 9.67
N THR A 17 8.51 19.37 10.08
CA THR A 17 9.62 19.72 9.18
C THR A 17 10.34 18.49 8.65
N LEU A 18 10.62 17.50 9.51
CA LEU A 18 11.23 16.25 9.10
C LEU A 18 10.32 15.49 8.14
N ARG A 19 9.04 15.35 8.45
CA ARG A 19 8.07 14.72 7.55
C ARG A 19 8.03 15.43 6.19
N ALA A 20 7.93 16.75 6.17
CA ALA A 20 7.96 17.53 4.94
C ALA A 20 9.27 17.34 4.16
N SER A 21 10.42 17.29 4.82
CA SER A 21 11.71 17.12 4.17
C SER A 21 11.90 15.71 3.61
N ILE A 22 11.43 14.69 4.32
CA ILE A 22 11.61 13.28 3.93
C ILE A 22 10.61 12.91 2.83
N TYR A 23 9.35 13.33 2.95
CA TYR A 23 8.27 12.83 2.08
C TYR A 23 7.85 13.78 0.96
N HIS A 24 7.89 15.11 1.14
CA HIS A 24 7.32 16.04 0.16
C HIS A 24 8.27 16.51 -0.95
N GLY A 25 9.57 16.40 -0.76
CA GLY A 25 10.54 16.86 -1.76
C GLY A 25 10.89 15.84 -2.84
N LYS A 26 10.59 14.55 -2.65
CA LYS A 26 11.13 13.47 -3.47
C LYS A 26 10.13 12.38 -3.86
N LYS A 27 8.93 12.37 -3.28
CA LYS A 27 7.95 11.30 -3.50
C LYS A 27 6.95 11.72 -4.57
N ARG A 28 6.91 10.99 -5.67
CA ARG A 28 5.82 11.03 -6.64
C ARG A 28 4.89 9.86 -6.31
N VAL A 29 3.63 10.14 -6.05
CA VAL A 29 2.60 9.13 -5.83
C VAL A 29 1.78 8.99 -7.10
N GLU A 30 1.75 7.80 -7.67
CA GLU A 30 0.91 7.44 -8.79
C GLU A 30 -0.06 6.34 -8.37
N SER A 31 -1.33 6.51 -8.71
CA SER A 31 -2.31 5.46 -8.45
C SER A 31 -2.23 4.40 -9.53
N ILE A 32 -1.91 3.17 -9.16
CA ILE A 32 -2.03 2.00 -10.04
C ILE A 32 -3.47 1.47 -10.13
N LEU A 33 -4.37 2.00 -9.30
CA LEU A 33 -5.79 1.62 -9.26
C LEU A 33 -6.59 2.04 -10.50
N GLY A 34 -5.97 2.63 -11.51
CA GLY A 34 -6.72 3.17 -12.65
C GLY A 34 -7.31 2.12 -13.60
N SER A 35 -6.74 0.92 -13.74
CA SER A 35 -7.23 -0.02 -14.77
C SER A 35 -6.78 -1.48 -14.62
N ARG A 36 -6.04 -1.86 -13.59
CA ARG A 36 -5.37 -3.18 -13.53
C ARG A 36 -5.45 -3.88 -12.19
N VAL A 37 -6.35 -3.47 -11.31
CA VAL A 37 -6.58 -4.17 -10.05
C VAL A 37 -7.79 -5.06 -10.21
N CYS A 38 -7.60 -6.34 -9.99
CA CYS A 38 -8.68 -7.30 -9.86
C CYS A 38 -8.86 -7.67 -8.39
N PHE A 39 -10.06 -8.03 -8.02
CA PHE A 39 -10.32 -8.50 -6.67
C PHE A 39 -11.34 -9.65 -6.68
N ARG A 40 -11.34 -10.43 -5.62
CA ARG A 40 -12.39 -11.39 -5.36
C ARG A 40 -12.57 -11.60 -3.86
N ARG A 41 -13.77 -11.98 -3.46
CA ARG A 41 -14.06 -12.43 -2.11
C ARG A 41 -13.55 -13.86 -1.93
N LEU A 42 -12.92 -14.13 -0.79
CA LEU A 42 -12.39 -15.44 -0.42
C LEU A 42 -13.28 -16.12 0.60
N SER A 43 -13.32 -17.43 0.56
CA SER A 43 -13.78 -18.25 1.67
C SER A 43 -12.68 -18.38 2.73
N TYR A 44 -13.05 -18.62 3.97
CA TYR A 44 -12.07 -18.84 5.04
C TYR A 44 -11.12 -19.99 4.69
N GLY A 45 -9.81 -19.76 4.80
CA GLY A 45 -8.78 -20.75 4.52
C GLY A 45 -8.36 -20.90 3.04
N GLU A 46 -8.85 -20.05 2.13
CA GLU A 46 -8.66 -20.17 0.67
C GLU A 46 -7.35 -19.52 0.16
N ARG A 47 -6.43 -19.17 1.03
CA ARG A 47 -5.22 -18.36 0.72
C ARG A 47 -4.39 -18.88 -0.45
N GLU A 48 -4.07 -20.17 -0.47
CA GLU A 48 -3.11 -20.75 -1.44
C GLU A 48 -3.67 -20.83 -2.85
N LYS A 49 -4.96 -21.13 -2.97
CA LYS A 49 -5.63 -21.24 -4.28
C LYS A 49 -5.78 -19.90 -4.99
N THR A 50 -5.67 -18.81 -4.28
CA THR A 50 -5.90 -17.46 -4.81
C THR A 50 -4.76 -16.98 -5.71
N LEU A 51 -3.54 -17.45 -5.49
CA LEU A 51 -2.36 -17.02 -6.26
C LEU A 51 -2.30 -17.69 -7.65
N GLU A 52 -2.89 -18.87 -7.80
CA GLU A 52 -2.79 -19.65 -9.04
C GLU A 52 -4.04 -19.54 -9.93
N ASP A 53 -5.21 -19.28 -9.35
CA ASP A 53 -6.49 -19.28 -10.05
C ASP A 53 -7.03 -17.86 -10.25
N CYS A 54 -7.11 -17.44 -11.51
CA CYS A 54 -7.73 -16.16 -11.90
C CYS A 54 -9.24 -16.27 -12.18
N ALA A 55 -9.85 -17.45 -12.00
CA ALA A 55 -11.28 -17.61 -12.19
C ALA A 55 -12.08 -16.87 -11.11
N GLY A 56 -13.11 -16.14 -11.52
CA GLY A 56 -13.97 -15.38 -10.61
C GLY A 56 -13.39 -14.06 -10.10
N TRP A 57 -12.31 -13.57 -10.69
CA TRP A 57 -11.80 -12.23 -10.40
C TRP A 57 -12.62 -11.17 -11.12
N GLU A 58 -12.95 -10.11 -10.41
CA GLU A 58 -13.65 -8.94 -10.91
C GLU A 58 -12.69 -7.75 -10.98
N ASN A 59 -12.89 -6.86 -11.94
CA ASN A 59 -12.15 -5.59 -11.96
C ASN A 59 -12.55 -4.75 -10.76
N TYR A 60 -11.56 -4.20 -10.08
CA TYR A 60 -11.79 -3.26 -8.98
C TYR A 60 -11.89 -1.84 -9.53
N GLU A 61 -13.04 -1.22 -9.31
CA GLU A 61 -13.25 0.18 -9.63
C GLU A 61 -12.94 1.05 -8.42
N SER A 62 -12.18 2.12 -8.62
CA SER A 62 -11.84 3.06 -7.55
C SER A 62 -13.11 3.64 -6.90
N GLY A 63 -13.15 3.60 -5.57
CA GLY A 63 -14.32 4.03 -4.79
C GLY A 63 -15.34 2.94 -4.53
N ARG A 64 -15.19 1.75 -5.10
CA ARG A 64 -16.03 0.60 -4.72
C ARG A 64 -15.73 0.20 -3.28
N LEU A 65 -16.78 0.15 -2.48
CA LEU A 65 -16.69 -0.32 -1.10
C LEU A 65 -16.47 -1.84 -1.08
N TRP A 66 -15.62 -2.28 -0.21
CA TRP A 66 -15.33 -3.69 0.07
C TRP A 66 -15.10 -3.89 1.56
N GLY A 67 -15.10 -5.13 2.01
CA GLY A 67 -14.91 -5.46 3.41
C GLY A 67 -16.22 -5.86 4.09
N GLY A 68 -16.17 -5.95 5.40
CA GLY A 68 -17.25 -6.40 6.29
C GLY A 68 -16.70 -7.30 7.39
N SER A 69 -17.47 -7.52 8.44
CA SER A 69 -17.06 -8.39 9.54
C SER A 69 -16.73 -9.80 9.03
N ASP A 70 -15.56 -10.30 9.40
CA ASP A 70 -15.08 -11.65 9.07
C ASP A 70 -15.07 -11.96 7.55
N GLN A 71 -14.85 -10.94 6.72
CA GLN A 71 -14.75 -11.11 5.29
C GLN A 71 -13.30 -11.04 4.83
N HIS A 72 -12.95 -11.93 3.90
CA HIS A 72 -11.63 -12.00 3.31
C HIS A 72 -11.71 -11.69 1.83
N PHE A 73 -10.75 -10.91 1.33
CA PHE A 73 -10.65 -10.52 -0.07
C PHE A 73 -9.22 -10.70 -0.54
N ALA A 74 -9.07 -11.06 -1.82
CA ALA A 74 -7.80 -10.96 -2.52
C ALA A 74 -7.88 -9.84 -3.53
N PHE A 75 -6.78 -9.11 -3.65
CA PHE A 75 -6.55 -8.10 -4.67
C PHE A 75 -5.32 -8.51 -5.47
N ARG A 76 -5.35 -8.29 -6.76
CA ARG A 76 -4.22 -8.55 -7.63
C ARG A 76 -4.01 -7.36 -8.55
N ALA A 77 -2.78 -6.92 -8.65
CA ALA A 77 -2.37 -5.86 -9.56
C ALA A 77 -1.08 -6.26 -10.28
N GLN A 78 -0.95 -5.81 -11.53
CA GLN A 78 0.30 -5.90 -12.26
C GLN A 78 0.81 -4.50 -12.54
N PHE A 79 2.09 -4.31 -12.30
CA PHE A 79 2.76 -3.05 -12.49
C PHE A 79 4.07 -3.26 -13.27
N GLU A 80 4.27 -2.46 -14.31
CA GLU A 80 5.51 -2.39 -15.06
C GLU A 80 6.18 -1.05 -14.79
N ILE A 81 7.48 -1.08 -14.48
CA ILE A 81 8.26 0.13 -14.20
C ILE A 81 8.37 0.98 -15.46
N PRO A 82 7.82 2.21 -15.45
CA PRO A 82 7.96 3.13 -16.56
C PRO A 82 9.36 3.76 -16.60
N LYS A 83 9.72 4.27 -17.78
CA LYS A 83 11.07 4.81 -18.04
C LYS A 83 11.47 5.95 -17.10
N GLU A 84 10.54 6.78 -16.69
CA GLU A 84 10.79 7.91 -15.78
C GLU A 84 11.20 7.50 -14.37
N TYR A 85 11.07 6.21 -14.02
CA TYR A 85 11.51 5.66 -12.73
C TYR A 85 12.88 5.01 -12.78
N GLU A 86 13.56 5.05 -13.92
CA GLU A 86 14.89 4.50 -14.07
C GLU A 86 15.85 4.97 -12.96
N ALA A 87 16.56 4.02 -12.36
CA ALA A 87 17.50 4.21 -11.26
C ALA A 87 16.91 4.85 -9.98
N LYS A 88 15.58 4.77 -9.79
CA LYS A 88 14.90 5.25 -8.57
C LYS A 88 14.47 4.09 -7.69
N GLU A 89 14.31 4.40 -6.42
CA GLU A 89 13.59 3.52 -5.50
C GLU A 89 12.09 3.56 -5.83
N VAL A 90 11.48 2.39 -5.92
CA VAL A 90 10.04 2.22 -6.11
C VAL A 90 9.44 1.50 -4.92
N VAL A 91 8.42 2.12 -4.34
CA VAL A 91 7.72 1.66 -3.15
C VAL A 91 6.26 1.41 -3.50
N LEU A 92 5.73 0.25 -3.11
CA LEU A 92 4.29 0.00 -3.09
C LEU A 92 3.70 0.65 -1.84
N GLN A 93 2.69 1.49 -2.03
CA GLN A 93 1.89 2.02 -0.93
C GLN A 93 0.44 1.56 -1.08
N VAL A 94 -0.12 0.98 -0.02
CA VAL A 94 -1.53 0.58 0.04
C VAL A 94 -2.28 1.55 0.95
N SER A 95 -3.30 2.22 0.41
CA SER A 95 -4.17 3.11 1.19
C SER A 95 -5.60 2.58 1.15
N THR A 96 -6.16 2.33 2.32
CA THR A 96 -7.56 1.89 2.49
C THR A 96 -8.55 3.04 2.51
N GLY A 97 -8.05 4.29 2.57
CA GLY A 97 -8.88 5.47 2.81
C GLY A 97 -9.32 5.64 4.27
N ALA A 98 -9.01 4.70 5.15
CA ALA A 98 -9.27 4.85 6.58
C ALA A 98 -8.37 5.95 7.17
N THR A 99 -8.98 6.91 7.89
CA THR A 99 -8.27 8.05 8.49
C THR A 99 -8.24 8.00 10.01
N ASP A 100 -9.08 7.17 10.61
CA ASP A 100 -9.20 7.05 12.06
C ASP A 100 -8.28 5.93 12.58
N ILE A 101 -7.15 6.31 13.17
CA ILE A 101 -6.16 5.40 13.76
C ILE A 101 -6.71 4.63 14.98
N TRP A 102 -7.80 5.07 15.55
CA TRP A 102 -8.44 4.43 16.70
C TRP A 102 -9.52 3.42 16.28
N ASN A 103 -9.84 3.36 15.00
CA ASN A 103 -10.80 2.40 14.49
C ASN A 103 -10.17 1.01 14.44
N THR A 104 -10.74 0.08 15.19
CA THR A 104 -10.29 -1.31 15.23
C THR A 104 -10.68 -2.12 13.97
N ASP A 105 -11.60 -1.59 13.14
CA ASP A 105 -12.06 -2.21 11.89
C ASP A 105 -11.08 -1.98 10.72
N ASN A 106 -9.82 -1.85 11.04
CA ASN A 106 -8.77 -1.57 10.09
C ASN A 106 -8.39 -2.82 9.28
N PRO A 107 -8.47 -2.79 7.95
CA PRO A 107 -8.07 -3.92 7.13
C PRO A 107 -6.59 -4.25 7.30
N GLN A 108 -6.30 -5.53 7.41
CA GLN A 108 -4.94 -6.06 7.41
C GLN A 108 -4.69 -6.81 6.10
N PHE A 109 -3.51 -6.66 5.54
CA PHE A 109 -3.10 -7.28 4.30
C PHE A 109 -1.88 -8.16 4.50
N ILE A 110 -1.81 -9.25 3.77
CA ILE A 110 -0.57 -9.98 3.51
C ILE A 110 -0.23 -9.68 2.06
N ILE A 111 0.96 -9.17 1.83
CA ILE A 111 1.43 -8.77 0.51
C ILE A 111 2.32 -9.85 -0.07
N TYR A 112 1.97 -10.24 -1.28
CA TYR A 112 2.77 -11.14 -2.11
C TYR A 112 3.34 -10.34 -3.28
N ILE A 113 4.62 -10.53 -3.58
CA ILE A 113 5.30 -9.91 -4.70
C ILE A 113 5.90 -11.03 -5.55
N ASN A 114 5.50 -11.12 -6.81
CA ASN A 114 5.94 -12.16 -7.74
C ASN A 114 5.75 -13.58 -7.14
N GLY A 115 4.60 -13.81 -6.50
CA GLY A 115 4.23 -15.09 -5.92
C GLY A 115 4.90 -15.43 -4.58
N ARG A 116 5.67 -14.52 -3.99
CA ARG A 116 6.32 -14.72 -2.68
C ARG A 116 5.71 -13.82 -1.63
N GLU A 117 5.39 -14.38 -0.47
CA GLU A 117 4.98 -13.59 0.70
C GLU A 117 6.12 -12.65 1.11
N CYS A 118 5.79 -11.37 1.23
CA CYS A 118 6.77 -10.32 1.48
C CYS A 118 6.59 -9.72 2.88
N CYS A 119 5.41 -9.20 3.18
CA CYS A 119 5.15 -8.53 4.46
C CYS A 119 3.65 -8.51 4.76
N ALA A 120 3.34 -8.19 6.03
CA ALA A 120 2.00 -7.77 6.44
C ALA A 120 1.92 -6.24 6.41
N MET A 121 0.76 -5.72 6.03
CA MET A 121 0.47 -4.29 6.03
C MET A 121 -0.82 -3.99 6.77
N ASP A 122 -0.87 -2.79 7.33
CA ASP A 122 -2.05 -2.16 7.90
C ASP A 122 -2.04 -0.65 7.57
N MET A 123 -2.94 0.14 8.16
CA MET A 123 -2.97 1.58 7.92
C MET A 123 -1.72 2.32 8.44
N ASN A 124 -0.96 1.76 9.38
CA ASN A 124 0.23 2.36 9.97
C ASN A 124 1.52 1.91 9.27
N HIS A 125 1.49 0.68 8.75
CA HIS A 125 2.60 0.04 8.03
C HIS A 125 2.11 -0.29 6.63
N ASN A 126 2.03 0.71 5.76
CA ASN A 126 1.35 0.63 4.48
C ASN A 126 2.29 0.76 3.26
N GLU A 127 3.59 0.61 3.48
CA GLU A 127 4.59 0.73 2.44
C GLU A 127 5.55 -0.46 2.43
N VAL A 128 5.95 -0.91 1.22
CA VAL A 128 7.03 -1.88 1.02
C VAL A 128 7.84 -1.51 -0.22
N THR A 129 9.17 -1.59 -0.12
CA THR A 129 10.05 -1.35 -1.26
C THR A 129 9.96 -2.50 -2.26
N LEU A 130 9.58 -2.19 -3.50
CA LEU A 130 9.59 -3.14 -4.61
C LEU A 130 10.99 -3.30 -5.19
N THR A 131 11.72 -2.21 -5.32
CA THR A 131 13.11 -2.17 -5.77
C THR A 131 13.80 -0.88 -5.34
N GLU A 132 15.06 -0.97 -4.96
CA GLU A 132 15.90 0.18 -4.65
C GLU A 132 16.49 0.83 -5.93
N ASN A 133 16.51 0.09 -7.03
CA ASN A 133 17.09 0.53 -8.30
C ASN A 133 16.22 0.06 -9.46
N ALA A 134 15.28 0.90 -9.85
CA ALA A 134 14.28 0.58 -10.85
C ALA A 134 14.90 0.48 -12.26
N ILE A 135 14.57 -0.60 -12.96
CA ILE A 135 14.91 -0.82 -14.35
C ILE A 135 13.62 -0.73 -15.16
N PRO A 136 13.53 0.13 -16.20
CA PRO A 136 12.37 0.21 -17.06
C PRO A 136 11.96 -1.14 -17.66
N GLY A 137 10.68 -1.45 -17.66
CA GLY A 137 10.17 -2.74 -18.12
C GLY A 137 10.19 -3.86 -17.07
N MET A 138 10.77 -3.63 -15.88
CA MET A 138 10.64 -4.59 -14.78
C MET A 138 9.19 -4.69 -14.34
N CYS A 139 8.66 -5.92 -14.28
CA CYS A 139 7.27 -6.21 -13.94
C CYS A 139 7.15 -6.75 -12.53
N PHE A 140 6.10 -6.33 -11.84
CA PHE A 140 5.68 -6.85 -10.55
C PHE A 140 4.25 -7.38 -10.64
N ASP A 141 4.03 -8.57 -10.09
CA ASP A 141 2.73 -9.16 -9.81
C ASP A 141 2.52 -9.09 -8.30
N ILE A 142 1.49 -8.35 -7.89
CA ILE A 142 1.21 -8.01 -6.49
C ILE A 142 -0.15 -8.56 -6.10
#